data_b430124e081a78ea45bef42382866589
#
_entry.id   b430124e081a78ea45bef42382866589
#
_cell.length_a   1.000
_cell.length_b   1.000
_cell.length_c   1.000
_cell.angle_alpha   90.00
_cell.angle_beta   90.00
_cell.angle_gamma   90.00
#
_symmetry.space_group_name_H-M   'P 1'
#
loop_
_entity.id
_entity.type
_entity.pdbx_description
1 polymer ?
#
loop_
_entity_poly.entity_id
_entity_poly.type
_entity_poly.pdbx_seq_one_letter_code
_entity_poly.pdbx_strand_id
1 'polypeptide(L)'
;MNWVNLEANAQPTKTAEVFKGIMGLGERASKEMFLKSGVYPIWNTDVDNPSEDGLLPGKQTYGSHPFYMFKHAKNSWIGVYHNLAQATDYWVNNDFASGKVGIQQVATGGYGDIYVILSA
;
A
#
# COMPACT_ATOMS: atom_id res chain seq x y z
N MET A 1 14.33 -14.26 -4.25
CA MET A 1 13.95 -12.91 -3.79
C MET A 1 13.48 -12.14 -5.01
N ASN A 2 12.18 -11.97 -5.15
CA ASN A 2 11.62 -11.28 -6.31
C ASN A 2 11.33 -9.84 -5.93
N TRP A 3 11.99 -8.92 -6.60
CA TRP A 3 11.79 -7.48 -6.41
C TRP A 3 10.83 -6.98 -7.49
N VAL A 4 9.69 -6.46 -7.08
CA VAL A 4 8.81 -5.72 -7.98
C VAL A 4 8.80 -4.26 -7.52
N ASN A 5 9.40 -3.41 -8.30
CA ASN A 5 9.39 -1.97 -8.06
C ASN A 5 8.37 -1.33 -9.01
N LEU A 6 7.24 -0.93 -8.47
CA LEU A 6 6.21 -0.20 -9.21
C LEU A 6 6.34 1.29 -8.90
N GLU A 7 6.96 2.04 -9.79
CA GLU A 7 7.01 3.49 -9.68
C GLU A 7 5.88 4.12 -10.52
N ALA A 8 4.97 4.79 -9.85
CA ALA A 8 4.00 5.65 -10.52
C ALA A 8 4.55 7.07 -10.61
N ASN A 9 5.03 7.46 -11.78
CA ASN A 9 5.48 8.82 -12.07
C ASN A 9 4.29 9.66 -12.54
N ALA A 10 3.68 10.42 -11.63
CA ALA A 10 2.74 11.47 -12.02
C ALA A 10 3.55 12.71 -12.41
N GLN A 11 3.51 13.10 -13.69
CA GLN A 11 4.10 14.38 -14.12
C GLN A 11 3.30 15.52 -13.49
N PRO A 12 3.95 16.53 -12.89
CA PRO A 12 3.25 17.67 -12.31
C PRO A 12 2.68 18.53 -13.42
N THR A 13 1.42 18.34 -13.76
CA THR A 13 0.68 19.34 -14.51
C THR A 13 0.35 20.50 -13.59
N LYS A 14 0.41 21.73 -14.11
CA LYS A 14 0.34 23.02 -13.39
C LYS A 14 -0.96 23.28 -12.56
N THR A 15 -1.83 22.34 -12.44
CA THR A 15 -2.95 22.34 -11.50
C THR A 15 -2.79 21.13 -10.58
N ALA A 16 -1.96 21.32 -9.57
CA ALA A 16 -1.64 20.31 -8.58
C ALA A 16 -2.88 19.88 -7.77
N GLU A 17 -3.71 19.00 -8.30
CA GLU A 17 -4.39 18.08 -7.42
C GLU A 17 -3.31 17.09 -6.96
N VAL A 18 -2.76 17.42 -5.82
CA VAL A 18 -1.73 16.65 -5.14
C VAL A 18 -2.20 15.20 -5.02
N PHE A 19 -1.39 14.29 -5.54
CA PHE A 19 -1.52 12.87 -5.27
C PHE A 19 -1.68 12.68 -3.75
N LYS A 20 -2.86 12.22 -3.33
CA LYS A 20 -3.21 12.14 -1.90
C LYS A 20 -2.62 10.91 -1.20
N GLY A 21 -1.92 10.07 -1.93
CA GLY A 21 -1.24 8.93 -1.38
C GLY A 21 -1.88 7.60 -1.75
N ILE A 22 -1.41 6.59 -1.11
CA ILE A 22 -1.82 5.20 -1.26
C ILE A 22 -2.73 4.81 -0.11
N MET A 23 -3.73 3.97 -0.36
CA MET A 23 -4.59 3.37 0.64
C MET A 23 -4.69 1.86 0.43
N GLY A 24 -5.01 1.12 1.47
CA GLY A 24 -5.18 -0.33 1.43
C GLY A 24 -4.26 -1.07 2.40
N LEU A 25 -3.80 -2.24 2.01
CA LEU A 25 -2.97 -3.14 2.81
C LEU A 25 -3.59 -3.47 4.19
N GLY A 26 -4.92 -3.68 4.22
CA GLY A 26 -5.64 -4.12 5.41
C GLY A 26 -5.35 -5.58 5.78
N GLU A 27 -5.85 -6.02 6.87
CA GLU A 27 -6.69 -5.29 7.81
C GLU A 27 -5.82 -4.60 8.86
N ARG A 28 -6.11 -3.31 9.16
CA ARG A 28 -5.31 -2.52 10.11
C ARG A 28 -6.16 -1.59 10.94
N ALA A 29 -5.85 -1.52 12.23
CA ALA A 29 -6.38 -0.47 13.09
C ALA A 29 -5.60 0.82 12.83
N SER A 30 -6.17 1.71 12.02
CA SER A 30 -5.57 3.01 11.70
C SER A 30 -6.64 4.09 11.66
N LYS A 31 -6.32 5.26 12.21
CA LYS A 31 -7.18 6.46 12.09
C LYS A 31 -7.05 7.12 10.72
N GLU A 32 -5.96 6.82 10.01
CA GLU A 32 -5.66 7.45 8.73
C GLU A 32 -6.00 6.51 7.58
N MET A 33 -6.73 7.03 6.60
CA MET A 33 -7.05 6.29 5.39
C MET A 33 -5.83 6.11 4.49
N PHE A 34 -4.97 7.12 4.43
CA PHE A 34 -3.78 7.10 3.58
C PHE A 34 -2.57 6.57 4.34
N LEU A 35 -1.88 5.64 3.70
CA LEU A 35 -0.68 5.05 4.25
C LEU A 35 0.46 6.07 4.26
N LYS A 36 1.16 6.18 5.38
CA LYS A 36 2.41 6.92 5.50
C LYS A 36 3.57 6.09 4.94
N SER A 37 4.72 6.72 4.76
CA SER A 37 5.95 5.96 4.48
C SER A 37 6.26 5.03 5.65
N GLY A 38 6.56 3.78 5.35
CA GLY A 38 6.82 2.76 6.37
C GLY A 38 6.68 1.35 5.85
N VAL A 39 6.82 0.40 6.75
CA VAL A 39 6.70 -1.03 6.46
C VAL A 39 5.35 -1.53 6.93
N TYR A 40 4.64 -2.21 6.05
CA TYR A 40 3.31 -2.76 6.27
C TYR A 40 3.35 -4.29 6.14
N PRO A 41 3.55 -5.02 7.24
CA PRO A 41 3.49 -6.46 7.21
C PRO A 41 2.07 -6.93 6.88
N ILE A 42 1.95 -7.94 6.05
CA ILE A 42 0.72 -8.69 5.79
C ILE A 42 0.91 -10.07 6.43
N TRP A 43 0.73 -10.11 7.72
CA TRP A 43 0.84 -11.29 8.57
C TRP A 43 -0.33 -11.29 9.53
N ASN A 44 -1.22 -12.25 9.39
CA ASN A 44 -2.39 -12.33 10.25
C ASN A 44 -1.97 -12.47 11.71
N THR A 45 -2.53 -11.66 12.56
CA THR A 45 -2.30 -11.71 14.00
C THR A 45 -3.62 -11.71 14.74
N ASP A 46 -3.70 -12.52 15.78
CA ASP A 46 -4.81 -12.49 16.72
C ASP A 46 -4.56 -11.36 17.71
N VAL A 47 -5.39 -10.31 17.66
CA VAL A 47 -5.18 -9.09 18.43
C VAL A 47 -6.46 -8.75 19.19
N ASP A 48 -6.45 -8.93 20.51
CA ASP A 48 -7.60 -8.69 21.37
C ASP A 48 -8.06 -7.22 21.38
N ASN A 49 -7.14 -6.29 21.22
CA ASN A 49 -7.45 -4.86 21.22
C ASN A 49 -6.52 -4.13 20.23
N PRO A 50 -6.94 -4.04 18.97
CA PRO A 50 -6.16 -3.32 17.98
C PRO A 50 -6.21 -1.82 18.28
N SER A 51 -5.22 -1.32 18.99
CA SER A 51 -5.03 0.11 19.22
C SER A 51 -3.94 0.65 18.31
N GLU A 52 -4.05 1.93 17.96
CA GLU A 52 -3.01 2.63 17.23
C GLU A 52 -1.78 2.97 18.07
N ASP A 53 -1.77 2.52 19.33
CA ASP A 53 -0.78 2.94 20.32
C ASP A 53 0.64 2.59 19.91
N GLY A 54 1.29 3.56 19.33
CA GLY A 54 2.72 3.70 19.28
C GLY A 54 3.51 2.88 18.27
N LEU A 55 2.92 2.01 17.49
CA LEU A 55 3.63 1.26 16.45
C LEU A 55 3.18 1.66 15.06
N LEU A 56 4.08 2.27 14.33
CA LEU A 56 3.93 2.63 12.92
C LEU A 56 3.65 1.41 12.04
N PRO A 57 2.89 1.59 11.01
CA PRO A 57 1.72 2.42 10.75
C PRO A 57 0.43 1.60 10.80
N GLY A 58 -0.15 1.52 11.94
CA GLY A 58 -1.32 0.70 12.22
C GLY A 58 -1.00 -0.79 12.35
N LYS A 59 -1.46 -1.42 13.40
CA LYS A 59 -1.18 -2.83 13.66
C LYS A 59 -2.00 -3.73 12.75
N GLN A 60 -1.36 -4.72 12.14
CA GLN A 60 -2.05 -5.79 11.41
C GLN A 60 -3.02 -6.50 12.35
N THR A 61 -4.22 -6.79 11.87
CA THR A 61 -5.24 -7.53 12.60
C THR A 61 -5.52 -8.90 11.96
N TYR A 62 -6.75 -9.38 11.97
CA TYR A 62 -7.10 -10.74 11.56
C TYR A 62 -7.00 -10.98 10.06
N GLY A 63 -7.40 -10.02 9.25
CA GLY A 63 -7.47 -10.16 7.79
C GLY A 63 -6.18 -9.76 7.09
N SER A 64 -5.82 -10.49 6.04
CA SER A 64 -4.73 -10.13 5.14
C SER A 64 -5.28 -9.76 3.78
N HIS A 65 -5.20 -8.49 3.42
CA HIS A 65 -5.69 -7.97 2.17
C HIS A 65 -4.54 -7.35 1.37
N PRO A 66 -3.83 -8.12 0.57
CA PRO A 66 -2.69 -7.64 -0.23
C PRO A 66 -3.19 -6.83 -1.44
N PHE A 67 -4.03 -5.86 -1.16
CA PHE A 67 -4.62 -4.93 -2.10
C PHE A 67 -4.34 -3.50 -1.67
N TYR A 68 -3.93 -2.68 -2.62
CA TYR A 68 -3.78 -1.26 -2.42
C TYR A 68 -4.21 -0.49 -3.65
N MET A 69 -4.56 0.77 -3.46
CA MET A 69 -4.90 1.67 -4.55
C MET A 69 -4.27 3.03 -4.37
N PHE A 70 -4.02 3.70 -5.45
CA PHE A 70 -3.54 5.07 -5.46
C PHE A 70 -4.19 5.87 -6.59
N LYS A 71 -4.29 7.16 -6.37
CA LYS A 71 -4.86 8.09 -7.33
C LYS A 71 -3.81 8.43 -8.38
N HIS A 72 -4.14 8.19 -9.64
CA HIS A 72 -3.24 8.47 -10.76
C HIS A 72 -3.45 9.87 -11.34
N ALA A 73 -4.70 10.27 -11.51
CA ALA A 73 -5.11 11.55 -12.07
C ALA A 73 -6.42 12.02 -11.41
N LYS A 74 -6.93 13.17 -11.82
CA LYS A 74 -8.08 13.80 -11.18
C LYS A 74 -9.24 12.84 -10.88
N ASN A 75 -9.57 11.96 -11.81
CA ASN A 75 -10.71 11.05 -11.71
C ASN A 75 -10.33 9.59 -11.96
N SER A 76 -9.04 9.24 -11.96
CA SER A 76 -8.62 7.88 -12.20
C SER A 76 -7.85 7.29 -11.02
N TRP A 77 -8.09 6.02 -10.77
CA TRP A 77 -7.46 5.24 -9.72
C TRP A 77 -6.78 4.03 -10.32
N ILE A 78 -5.69 3.64 -9.72
CA ILE A 78 -5.02 2.38 -10.00
C ILE A 78 -5.11 1.52 -8.75
N GLY A 79 -5.73 0.35 -8.88
CA GLY A 79 -5.75 -0.68 -7.88
C GLY A 79 -4.74 -1.76 -8.23
N VAL A 80 -4.05 -2.28 -7.24
CA VAL A 80 -3.13 -3.41 -7.38
C VAL A 80 -3.49 -4.48 -6.38
N TYR A 81 -3.73 -5.67 -6.86
CA TYR A 81 -3.96 -6.85 -6.05
C TYR A 81 -2.85 -7.87 -6.28
N HIS A 82 -2.25 -8.30 -5.19
CA HIS A 82 -1.31 -9.40 -5.21
C HIS A 82 -1.98 -10.69 -4.72
N ASN A 83 -2.10 -11.66 -5.59
CA ASN A 83 -2.58 -12.98 -5.20
C ASN A 83 -1.40 -13.80 -4.64
N LEU A 84 -1.10 -13.55 -3.38
CA LEU A 84 0.00 -14.18 -2.64
C LEU A 84 -0.55 -14.86 -1.38
N ALA A 85 -0.05 -16.06 -1.10
CA ALA A 85 -0.39 -16.80 0.12
C ALA A 85 0.70 -16.70 1.21
N GLN A 86 1.82 -16.07 0.92
CA GLN A 86 2.96 -15.99 1.80
C GLN A 86 2.95 -14.73 2.64
N ALA A 87 3.55 -14.82 3.83
CA ALA A 87 3.84 -13.64 4.63
C ALA A 87 4.69 -12.65 3.83
N THR A 88 4.28 -11.41 3.83
CA THR A 88 4.83 -10.38 2.94
C THR A 88 4.91 -9.05 3.66
N ASP A 89 6.02 -8.36 3.50
CA ASP A 89 6.18 -6.97 3.89
C ASP A 89 6.03 -6.06 2.68
N TYR A 90 5.22 -5.01 2.81
CA TYR A 90 5.13 -3.92 1.86
C TYR A 90 5.84 -2.69 2.40
N TRP A 91 6.86 -2.25 1.71
CA TRP A 91 7.59 -1.03 2.02
C TRP A 91 7.01 0.09 1.19
N VAL A 92 6.31 1.00 1.84
CA VAL A 92 5.67 2.15 1.21
C VAL A 92 6.59 3.36 1.37
N ASN A 93 6.87 4.02 0.27
CA ASN A 93 7.57 5.29 0.26
C ASN A 93 6.70 6.34 -0.42
N ASN A 94 6.08 7.19 0.37
CA ASN A 94 5.26 8.30 -0.08
C ASN A 94 6.09 9.58 -0.07
N ASP A 95 6.41 10.10 -1.23
CA ASP A 95 6.97 11.44 -1.37
C ASP A 95 5.87 12.37 -1.89
N PHE A 96 5.09 12.91 -0.97
CA PHE A 96 4.01 13.83 -1.30
C PHE A 96 4.50 15.12 -1.96
N ALA A 97 5.73 15.53 -1.72
CA ALA A 97 6.29 16.75 -2.27
C ALA A 97 6.60 16.60 -3.76
N SER A 98 7.13 15.44 -4.17
CA SER A 98 7.42 15.15 -5.58
C SER A 98 6.24 14.48 -6.31
N GLY A 99 5.18 14.10 -5.61
CA GLY A 99 4.06 13.34 -6.16
C GLY A 99 4.42 11.90 -6.55
N LYS A 100 5.44 11.33 -5.96
CA LYS A 100 5.88 9.96 -6.23
C LYS A 100 5.49 9.03 -5.10
N VAL A 101 5.09 7.82 -5.48
CA VAL A 101 4.88 6.69 -4.57
C VAL A 101 5.70 5.52 -5.06
N GLY A 102 6.48 4.97 -4.17
CA GLY A 102 7.19 3.71 -4.39
C GLY A 102 6.60 2.62 -3.48
N ILE A 103 6.39 1.43 -4.02
CA ILE A 103 6.05 0.25 -3.24
C ILE A 103 7.05 -0.83 -3.57
N GLN A 104 7.64 -1.37 -2.51
CA GLN A 104 8.51 -2.51 -2.58
C GLN A 104 7.88 -3.65 -1.79
N GLN A 105 7.90 -4.83 -2.35
CA GLN A 105 7.36 -6.03 -1.73
C GLN A 105 8.47 -7.02 -1.43
N VAL A 106 8.45 -7.55 -0.22
CA VAL A 106 9.36 -8.60 0.22
C VAL A 106 8.53 -9.77 0.75
N ALA A 107 8.47 -10.84 -0.01
CA ALA A 107 7.78 -12.07 0.39
C ALA A 107 8.76 -13.12 0.89
N THR A 108 8.31 -13.97 1.80
CA THR A 108 9.12 -15.06 2.36
C THR A 108 9.42 -16.17 1.35
N GLY A 109 8.69 -16.22 0.24
CA GLY A 109 8.90 -17.19 -0.83
C GLY A 109 7.68 -17.34 -1.72
N GLY A 110 7.65 -18.44 -2.47
CA GLY A 110 6.54 -18.75 -3.36
C GLY A 110 6.52 -17.95 -4.65
N TYR A 111 5.36 -17.97 -5.29
CA TYR A 111 5.04 -17.15 -6.45
C TYR A 111 3.67 -16.49 -6.24
N GLY A 112 3.40 -15.45 -6.98
CA GLY A 112 2.12 -14.78 -6.92
C GLY A 112 1.80 -14.08 -8.22
N ASP A 113 0.51 -13.86 -8.43
CA ASP A 113 0.00 -13.11 -9.55
C ASP A 113 -0.26 -11.66 -9.13
N ILE A 114 0.02 -10.74 -10.02
CA ILE A 114 -0.25 -9.32 -9.83
C ILE A 114 -1.34 -8.89 -10.79
N TYR A 115 -2.42 -8.36 -10.24
CA TYR A 115 -3.53 -7.80 -10.99
C TYR A 115 -3.52 -6.28 -10.88
N VAL A 116 -3.50 -5.60 -12.01
CA VAL A 116 -3.58 -4.14 -12.06
C VAL A 116 -4.96 -3.75 -12.59
N ILE A 117 -5.67 -2.95 -11.82
CA ILE A 117 -7.03 -2.51 -12.10
C ILE A 117 -6.98 -1.01 -12.36
N LEU A 118 -7.42 -0.61 -13.54
CA LEU A 118 -7.47 0.79 -13.93
C LEU A 118 -8.93 1.25 -13.93
N SER A 119 -9.19 2.37 -13.25
CA SER A 119 -10.48 3.06 -13.40
C SER A 119 -10.32 4.19 -14.42
N ALA A 120 -11.25 4.26 -15.35
CA ALA A 120 -11.37 5.36 -16.28
C ALA A 120 -12.11 6.53 -15.65
#